data_0d75db064b72653b5a03dbc0765902db
#
_entry.id   0d75db064b72653b5a03dbc0765902db
#
_cell.length_a   1.000
_cell.length_b   1.000
_cell.length_c   1.000
_cell.angle_alpha   90.00
_cell.angle_beta   90.00
_cell.angle_gamma   90.00
#
_symmetry.space_group_name_H-M   'P 1'
#
loop_
_entity.id
_entity.type
_entity.pdbx_description
1 polymer ?
#
loop_
_entity_poly.entity_id
_entity_poly.type
_entity_poly.pdbx_seq_one_letter_code
_entity_poly.pdbx_strand_id
1 'polypeptide(L)'
;VREALKAHLKKPILDAVYVTEAAFDRHEDIAELLEQVYGTPTPEEGRRVFMRVVTDEVLEAMADSVSPQGIIAVSFMVDASFSLLWGEGALNPKLIAVLSRVQDPGNAGTILRVADAAGADLVITTKGSVDLYNPKTVRSTAGSLFHVPIIQGVQLEDFAEDVKSQGTAVLAADGYGAETLPEPVSYT
;
A
#
# COMPACT_ATOMS: atom_id res chain seq x y z
N VAL A 1 8.44 6.93 -0.38
CA VAL A 1 7.92 8.29 -0.63
C VAL A 1 7.56 8.49 -2.10
N ARG A 2 8.44 8.16 -3.07
CA ARG A 2 8.18 8.34 -4.52
C ARG A 2 6.78 7.85 -4.94
N GLU A 3 6.41 6.63 -4.57
CA GLU A 3 5.11 6.07 -4.97
C GLU A 3 3.93 6.75 -4.26
N ALA A 4 4.12 7.25 -3.04
CA ALA A 4 3.11 8.07 -2.36
C ALA A 4 2.89 9.42 -3.08
N LEU A 5 3.95 10.08 -3.56
CA LEU A 5 3.85 11.30 -4.36
C LEU A 5 3.09 11.06 -5.67
N LYS A 6 3.45 10.00 -6.41
CA LYS A 6 2.74 9.61 -7.64
C LYS A 6 1.27 9.26 -7.40
N ALA A 7 0.98 8.56 -6.31
CA ALA A 7 -0.40 8.23 -5.95
C ALA A 7 -1.20 9.48 -5.61
N HIS A 8 -0.60 10.45 -4.91
CA HIS A 8 -1.24 11.71 -4.56
C HIS A 8 -1.65 12.52 -5.81
N LEU A 9 -0.83 12.51 -6.86
CA LEU A 9 -1.16 13.19 -8.12
C LEU A 9 -2.38 12.59 -8.84
N LYS A 10 -2.69 11.32 -8.56
CA LYS A 10 -3.89 10.64 -9.08
C LYS A 10 -5.11 10.88 -8.18
N LYS A 11 -4.91 10.83 -6.88
CA LYS A 11 -5.92 11.02 -5.85
C LYS A 11 -5.26 11.62 -4.61
N PRO A 12 -5.75 12.74 -4.07
CA PRO A 12 -5.18 13.34 -2.86
C PRO A 12 -5.11 12.34 -1.71
N ILE A 13 -3.90 12.09 -1.19
CA ILE A 13 -3.64 11.22 -0.04
C ILE A 13 -2.63 11.82 0.94
N LEU A 14 -1.83 12.81 0.53
CA LEU A 14 -0.79 13.38 1.39
C LEU A 14 -1.34 14.50 2.26
N ASP A 15 -0.82 14.58 3.48
CA ASP A 15 -1.00 15.69 4.41
C ASP A 15 0.25 16.60 4.44
N ALA A 16 1.43 15.98 4.59
CA ALA A 16 2.68 16.73 4.69
C ALA A 16 3.86 15.99 4.05
N VAL A 17 4.87 16.76 3.64
CA VAL A 17 6.17 16.23 3.19
C VAL A 17 7.29 17.06 3.81
N TYR A 18 8.28 16.37 4.35
CA TYR A 18 9.50 16.92 4.90
C TYR A 18 10.69 16.38 4.11
N VAL A 19 11.59 17.25 3.67
CA VAL A 19 12.73 16.87 2.83
C VAL A 19 13.97 17.64 3.27
N THR A 20 15.14 17.00 3.22
CA THR A 20 16.41 17.69 3.42
C THR A 20 16.89 18.28 2.09
N GLU A 21 17.66 19.38 2.14
CA GLU A 21 18.25 20.02 0.97
C GLU A 21 19.10 19.02 0.17
N ALA A 22 19.91 18.22 0.88
CA ALA A 22 20.74 17.18 0.27
C ALA A 22 19.95 16.09 -0.46
N ALA A 23 18.77 15.73 0.03
CA ALA A 23 17.91 14.73 -0.63
C ALA A 23 17.19 15.32 -1.85
N PHE A 24 16.77 16.57 -1.75
CA PHE A 24 16.18 17.32 -2.86
C PHE A 24 17.15 17.41 -4.05
N ASP A 25 18.40 17.79 -3.79
CA ASP A 25 19.43 17.94 -4.81
C ASP A 25 19.90 16.60 -5.40
N ARG A 26 19.87 15.51 -4.61
CA ARG A 26 20.34 14.19 -5.04
C ARG A 26 19.37 13.44 -5.95
N HIS A 27 18.07 13.69 -5.83
CA HIS A 27 17.02 12.92 -6.47
C HIS A 27 16.13 13.81 -7.34
N GLU A 28 16.59 14.10 -8.56
CA GLU A 28 15.90 14.98 -9.52
C GLU A 28 14.44 14.53 -9.77
N ASP A 29 14.20 13.23 -9.92
CA ASP A 29 12.86 12.67 -10.13
C ASP A 29 11.92 12.87 -8.93
N ILE A 30 12.46 12.91 -7.71
CA ILE A 30 11.69 13.24 -6.51
C ILE A 30 11.46 14.75 -6.43
N ALA A 31 12.45 15.57 -6.76
CA ALA A 31 12.32 17.02 -6.80
C ALA A 31 11.19 17.44 -7.76
N GLU A 32 11.15 16.89 -8.96
CA GLU A 32 10.07 17.13 -9.93
C GLU A 32 8.68 16.73 -9.39
N LEU A 33 8.58 15.59 -8.70
CA LEU A 33 7.32 15.15 -8.08
C LEU A 33 6.92 16.08 -6.92
N LEU A 34 7.87 16.57 -6.13
CA LEU A 34 7.63 17.51 -5.04
C LEU A 34 7.09 18.85 -5.57
N GLU A 35 7.65 19.36 -6.68
CA GLU A 35 7.14 20.56 -7.33
C GLU A 35 5.71 20.40 -7.81
N GLN A 36 5.36 19.22 -8.40
CA GLN A 36 4.00 18.93 -8.85
C GLN A 36 3.01 18.80 -7.68
N VAL A 37 3.43 18.25 -6.55
CA VAL A 37 2.60 18.07 -5.35
C VAL A 37 2.47 19.34 -4.54
N TYR A 38 3.41 20.27 -4.65
CA TYR A 38 3.41 21.51 -3.87
C TYR A 38 2.11 22.31 -4.09
N GLY A 39 1.43 22.65 -2.99
CA GLY A 39 0.21 23.44 -3.03
C GLY A 39 -1.03 22.70 -3.54
N THR A 40 -0.95 21.39 -3.84
CA THR A 40 -2.13 20.57 -4.17
C THR A 40 -3.03 20.35 -2.94
N PRO A 41 -4.33 20.06 -3.13
CA PRO A 41 -5.24 19.82 -2.01
C PRO A 41 -4.90 18.52 -1.26
N THR A 42 -5.17 18.49 0.05
CA THR A 42 -5.21 17.27 0.84
C THR A 42 -6.61 16.62 0.75
N PRO A 43 -6.82 15.41 1.28
CA PRO A 43 -8.17 14.84 1.43
C PRO A 43 -9.10 15.68 2.31
N GLU A 44 -8.56 16.51 3.21
CA GLU A 44 -9.34 17.42 4.04
C GLU A 44 -9.65 18.71 3.29
N GLU A 45 -10.94 19.07 3.27
CA GLU A 45 -11.42 20.26 2.56
C GLU A 45 -10.72 21.54 3.03
N GLY A 46 -10.31 22.36 2.06
CA GLY A 46 -9.65 23.65 2.32
C GLY A 46 -8.19 23.55 2.75
N ARG A 47 -7.63 22.36 2.94
CA ARG A 47 -6.21 22.16 3.26
C ARG A 47 -5.39 21.85 2.01
N ARG A 48 -4.11 22.26 2.07
CA ARG A 48 -3.12 21.93 1.04
C ARG A 48 -1.96 21.18 1.65
N VAL A 49 -1.29 20.35 0.84
CA VAL A 49 -0.12 19.59 1.28
C VAL A 49 0.91 20.55 1.90
N PHE A 50 1.23 20.30 3.16
CA PHE A 50 2.27 21.04 3.86
C PHE A 50 3.64 20.51 3.44
N MET A 51 4.53 21.40 3.03
CA MET A 51 5.87 21.00 2.59
C MET A 51 6.94 21.86 3.26
N ARG A 52 7.99 21.22 3.78
CA ARG A 52 9.11 21.89 4.46
C ARG A 52 10.45 21.26 4.14
N VAL A 53 11.41 22.11 3.85
CA VAL A 53 12.82 21.73 3.93
C VAL A 53 13.22 21.76 5.41
N VAL A 54 13.89 20.70 5.85
CA VAL A 54 14.35 20.50 7.24
C VAL A 54 15.82 20.09 7.26
N THR A 55 16.47 20.21 8.42
CA THR A 55 17.83 19.69 8.59
C THR A 55 17.85 18.18 8.76
N ASP A 56 19.01 17.54 8.58
CA ASP A 56 19.15 16.09 8.76
C ASP A 56 18.81 15.70 10.20
N GLU A 57 19.21 16.50 11.22
CA GLU A 57 18.89 16.21 12.62
C GLU A 57 17.39 16.22 12.90
N VAL A 58 16.65 17.15 12.29
CA VAL A 58 15.19 17.20 12.43
C VAL A 58 14.56 15.99 11.75
N LEU A 59 15.02 15.65 10.55
CA LEU A 59 14.47 14.53 9.81
C LEU A 59 14.77 13.19 10.52
N GLU A 60 15.96 13.01 11.08
CA GLU A 60 16.34 11.86 11.88
C GLU A 60 15.47 11.72 13.14
N ALA A 61 15.18 12.84 13.81
CA ALA A 61 14.29 12.85 14.99
C ALA A 61 12.84 12.49 14.65
N MET A 62 12.40 12.74 13.41
CA MET A 62 11.05 12.39 12.92
C MET A 62 10.98 10.96 12.38
N ALA A 63 12.10 10.40 11.94
CA ALA A 63 12.13 9.12 11.24
C ALA A 63 12.02 7.93 12.19
N ASP A 64 11.25 6.91 11.79
CA ASP A 64 11.22 5.59 12.44
C ASP A 64 12.33 4.66 11.88
N SER A 65 13.27 5.18 11.14
CA SER A 65 14.38 4.45 10.51
C SER A 65 15.71 4.90 11.06
N VAL A 66 16.62 3.96 11.32
CA VAL A 66 17.97 4.25 11.78
C VAL A 66 18.77 5.05 10.73
N SER A 67 18.41 4.94 9.46
CA SER A 67 19.10 5.61 8.35
C SER A 67 18.06 6.16 7.36
N PRO A 68 17.44 7.31 7.66
CA PRO A 68 16.45 7.91 6.78
C PRO A 68 17.08 8.40 5.47
N GLN A 69 16.30 8.36 4.39
CA GLN A 69 16.77 8.73 3.05
C GLN A 69 16.61 10.23 2.74
N GLY A 70 16.48 11.05 3.78
CA GLY A 70 16.36 12.50 3.64
C GLY A 70 14.97 13.01 3.26
N ILE A 71 13.95 12.15 3.24
CA ILE A 71 12.57 12.53 2.91
C ILE A 71 11.54 11.70 3.69
N ILE A 72 10.54 12.37 4.26
CA ILE A 72 9.39 11.76 4.95
C ILE A 72 8.11 12.35 4.38
N ALA A 73 7.14 11.48 4.09
CA ALA A 73 5.79 11.87 3.71
C ALA A 73 4.79 11.37 4.76
N VAL A 74 3.86 12.23 5.15
CA VAL A 74 2.71 11.88 5.97
C VAL A 74 1.50 11.77 5.05
N SER A 75 0.84 10.62 5.08
CA SER A 75 -0.33 10.37 4.24
C SER A 75 -1.53 9.92 5.07
N PHE A 76 -2.71 10.20 4.56
CA PHE A 76 -3.93 9.55 5.02
C PHE A 76 -3.92 8.07 4.65
N MET A 77 -4.66 7.26 5.39
CA MET A 77 -4.88 5.85 5.07
C MET A 77 -5.59 5.72 3.72
N VAL A 78 -5.21 4.73 2.94
CA VAL A 78 -5.70 4.53 1.55
C VAL A 78 -6.64 3.34 1.44
N ASP A 79 -7.21 2.86 2.55
CA ASP A 79 -8.13 1.72 2.55
C ASP A 79 -9.33 1.95 1.63
N ALA A 80 -9.65 0.93 0.87
CA ALA A 80 -10.90 0.86 0.13
C ALA A 80 -12.05 0.47 1.08
N SER A 81 -13.26 0.96 0.78
CA SER A 81 -14.45 0.52 1.50
C SER A 81 -14.90 -0.85 0.99
N PHE A 82 -15.28 -1.74 1.91
CA PHE A 82 -15.88 -3.02 1.57
C PHE A 82 -17.12 -2.88 0.66
N SER A 83 -17.88 -1.81 0.84
CA SER A 83 -19.06 -1.50 0.02
C SER A 83 -18.75 -1.23 -1.45
N LEU A 84 -17.47 -1.02 -1.82
CA LEU A 84 -17.05 -0.78 -3.20
C LEU A 84 -16.67 -2.07 -3.94
N LEU A 85 -16.80 -3.24 -3.33
CA LEU A 85 -16.35 -4.50 -3.95
C LEU A 85 -17.27 -4.96 -5.08
N TRP A 86 -18.58 -4.89 -4.89
CA TRP A 86 -19.56 -5.49 -5.79
C TRP A 86 -20.65 -4.48 -6.18
N GLY A 87 -21.17 -4.61 -7.39
CA GLY A 87 -22.28 -3.81 -7.88
C GLY A 87 -21.93 -2.87 -9.03
N GLU A 88 -22.86 -1.98 -9.36
CA GLU A 88 -22.66 -0.98 -10.41
C GLU A 88 -21.64 0.08 -9.98
N GLY A 89 -20.60 0.29 -10.78
CA GLY A 89 -19.49 1.19 -10.46
C GLY A 89 -18.52 0.66 -9.41
N ALA A 90 -18.65 -0.60 -9.00
CA ALA A 90 -17.77 -1.25 -8.03
C ALA A 90 -16.46 -1.74 -8.67
N LEU A 91 -15.50 -2.13 -7.83
CA LEU A 91 -14.20 -2.70 -8.25
C LEU A 91 -14.36 -4.00 -9.04
N ASN A 92 -15.35 -4.84 -8.67
CA ASN A 92 -15.60 -6.17 -9.25
C ASN A 92 -14.29 -6.97 -9.45
N PRO A 93 -13.49 -7.18 -8.39
CA PRO A 93 -12.15 -7.71 -8.50
C PRO A 93 -12.14 -9.15 -9.02
N LYS A 94 -11.21 -9.47 -9.93
CA LYS A 94 -11.03 -10.81 -10.50
C LYS A 94 -9.92 -11.60 -9.80
N LEU A 95 -8.90 -10.92 -9.32
CA LEU A 95 -7.79 -11.52 -8.58
C LEU A 95 -7.66 -10.83 -7.23
N ILE A 96 -7.93 -11.57 -6.16
CA ILE A 96 -7.87 -11.05 -4.79
C ILE A 96 -6.81 -11.84 -4.01
N ALA A 97 -5.85 -11.13 -3.43
CA ALA A 97 -4.90 -11.72 -2.49
C ALA A 97 -5.40 -11.54 -1.05
N VAL A 98 -5.53 -12.65 -0.32
CA VAL A 98 -5.99 -12.64 1.08
C VAL A 98 -4.87 -13.04 2.01
N LEU A 99 -4.47 -12.13 2.90
CA LEU A 99 -3.50 -12.35 3.96
C LEU A 99 -4.24 -12.81 5.23
N SER A 100 -4.30 -14.13 5.43
CA SER A 100 -4.98 -14.71 6.59
C SER A 100 -4.05 -14.80 7.78
N ARG A 101 -4.29 -13.95 8.80
CA ARG A 101 -3.54 -13.90 10.07
C ARG A 101 -2.02 -13.76 9.89
N VAL A 102 -1.58 -13.05 8.88
CA VAL A 102 -0.16 -12.75 8.66
C VAL A 102 0.29 -11.73 9.70
N GLN A 103 1.16 -12.13 10.62
CA GLN A 103 1.59 -11.29 11.75
C GLN A 103 2.96 -10.63 11.54
N ASP A 104 3.81 -11.21 10.70
CA ASP A 104 5.12 -10.61 10.41
C ASP A 104 5.00 -9.47 9.40
N PRO A 105 5.46 -8.24 9.75
CA PRO A 105 5.42 -7.07 8.87
C PRO A 105 6.17 -7.25 7.55
N GLY A 106 7.28 -7.99 7.57
CA GLY A 106 8.08 -8.25 6.38
C GLY A 106 7.35 -9.17 5.40
N ASN A 107 6.72 -10.24 5.91
CA ASN A 107 5.92 -11.15 5.12
C ASN A 107 4.69 -10.45 4.53
N ALA A 108 3.98 -9.65 5.33
CA ALA A 108 2.82 -8.89 4.85
C ALA A 108 3.20 -7.98 3.68
N GLY A 109 4.28 -7.21 3.81
CA GLY A 109 4.74 -6.34 2.73
C GLY A 109 5.25 -7.10 1.51
N THR A 110 5.90 -8.25 1.70
CA THR A 110 6.35 -9.10 0.59
C THR A 110 5.17 -9.67 -0.19
N ILE A 111 4.14 -10.18 0.51
CA ILE A 111 2.93 -10.72 -0.13
C ILE A 111 2.22 -9.60 -0.90
N LEU A 112 2.10 -8.41 -0.32
CA LEU A 112 1.49 -7.26 -1.00
C LEU A 112 2.26 -6.88 -2.27
N ARG A 113 3.59 -6.87 -2.24
CA ARG A 113 4.42 -6.65 -3.45
C ARG A 113 4.21 -7.71 -4.52
N VAL A 114 4.11 -8.98 -4.12
CA VAL A 114 3.84 -10.08 -5.06
C VAL A 114 2.45 -9.95 -5.66
N ALA A 115 1.45 -9.59 -4.85
CA ALA A 115 0.09 -9.34 -5.32
C ALA A 115 0.04 -8.20 -6.34
N ASP A 116 0.72 -7.07 -6.06
CA ASP A 116 0.85 -5.93 -6.98
C ASP A 116 1.51 -6.37 -8.30
N ALA A 117 2.65 -7.07 -8.23
CA ALA A 117 3.36 -7.56 -9.40
C ALA A 117 2.55 -8.58 -10.22
N ALA A 118 1.69 -9.37 -9.58
CA ALA A 118 0.78 -10.31 -10.23
C ALA A 118 -0.48 -9.63 -10.81
N GLY A 119 -0.65 -8.33 -10.61
CA GLY A 119 -1.82 -7.59 -11.07
C GLY A 119 -3.09 -7.89 -10.27
N ALA A 120 -2.96 -8.14 -8.97
CA ALA A 120 -4.12 -8.30 -8.10
C ALA A 120 -4.96 -7.01 -8.09
N ASP A 121 -6.27 -7.17 -8.21
CA ASP A 121 -7.22 -6.05 -8.17
C ASP A 121 -7.50 -5.57 -6.74
N LEU A 122 -7.20 -6.42 -5.74
CA LEU A 122 -7.48 -6.16 -4.34
C LEU A 122 -6.57 -7.00 -3.44
N VAL A 123 -6.12 -6.39 -2.34
CA VAL A 123 -5.47 -7.09 -1.22
C VAL A 123 -6.34 -6.97 0.04
N ILE A 124 -6.59 -8.09 0.71
CA ILE A 124 -7.36 -8.13 1.95
C ILE A 124 -6.49 -8.68 3.07
N THR A 125 -6.56 -8.05 4.25
CA THR A 125 -6.05 -8.67 5.48
C THR A 125 -7.21 -9.09 6.38
N THR A 126 -7.09 -10.28 6.98
CA THR A 126 -8.08 -10.74 7.94
C THR A 126 -7.79 -10.21 9.35
N LYS A 127 -8.79 -10.26 10.24
CA LYS A 127 -8.57 -9.98 11.66
C LYS A 127 -7.44 -10.84 12.23
N GLY A 128 -6.58 -10.20 13.04
CA GLY A 128 -5.38 -10.81 13.60
C GLY A 128 -4.16 -10.76 12.68
N SER A 129 -4.24 -10.13 11.52
CA SER A 129 -3.07 -9.76 10.73
C SER A 129 -2.42 -8.49 11.27
N VAL A 130 -1.13 -8.29 10.94
CA VAL A 130 -0.42 -7.04 11.21
C VAL A 130 -1.07 -5.88 10.47
N ASP A 131 -1.05 -4.71 11.07
CA ASP A 131 -1.46 -3.47 10.43
C ASP A 131 -0.56 -3.14 9.24
N LEU A 132 -1.15 -2.96 8.05
CA LEU A 132 -0.40 -2.61 6.85
C LEU A 132 0.22 -1.21 6.92
N TYR A 133 -0.27 -0.34 7.81
CA TYR A 133 0.30 0.99 8.08
C TYR A 133 1.38 0.99 9.15
N ASN A 134 1.69 -0.16 9.75
CA ASN A 134 2.88 -0.28 10.59
C ASN A 134 4.12 0.16 9.77
N PRO A 135 4.99 1.04 10.28
CA PRO A 135 6.14 1.58 9.53
C PRO A 135 7.05 0.51 8.91
N LYS A 136 7.25 -0.63 9.60
CA LYS A 136 8.02 -1.75 9.07
C LYS A 136 7.31 -2.42 7.89
N THR A 137 5.98 -2.58 7.95
CA THR A 137 5.18 -3.10 6.84
C THR A 137 5.23 -2.14 5.66
N VAL A 138 4.96 -0.85 5.87
CA VAL A 138 5.00 0.18 4.82
C VAL A 138 6.33 0.14 4.07
N ARG A 139 7.46 0.07 4.79
CA ARG A 139 8.79 -0.03 4.15
C ARG A 139 8.94 -1.32 3.35
N SER A 140 8.47 -2.45 3.86
CA SER A 140 8.59 -3.75 3.18
C SER A 140 7.74 -3.85 1.92
N THR A 141 6.67 -3.05 1.78
CA THR A 141 5.86 -2.98 0.54
C THR A 141 6.60 -2.33 -0.62
N ALA A 142 7.69 -1.60 -0.38
CA ALA A 142 8.44 -0.82 -1.37
C ALA A 142 7.57 0.12 -2.24
N GLY A 143 6.39 0.51 -1.74
CA GLY A 143 5.44 1.40 -2.42
C GLY A 143 4.20 0.74 -2.99
N SER A 144 4.15 -0.59 -3.10
CA SER A 144 2.97 -1.33 -3.59
C SER A 144 1.69 -1.03 -2.79
N LEU A 145 1.83 -0.57 -1.54
CA LEU A 145 0.72 -0.10 -0.71
C LEU A 145 -0.14 0.99 -1.40
N PHE A 146 0.45 1.75 -2.31
CA PHE A 146 -0.21 2.83 -3.04
C PHE A 146 -0.69 2.42 -4.44
N HIS A 147 -0.46 1.18 -4.86
CA HIS A 147 -0.81 0.70 -6.19
C HIS A 147 -2.10 -0.12 -6.20
N VAL A 148 -2.26 -0.99 -5.21
CA VAL A 148 -3.38 -1.92 -5.13
C VAL A 148 -4.36 -1.48 -4.04
N PRO A 149 -5.67 -1.46 -4.30
CA PRO A 149 -6.67 -1.26 -3.26
C PRO A 149 -6.50 -2.27 -2.12
N ILE A 150 -6.64 -1.81 -0.88
CA ILE A 150 -6.52 -2.67 0.31
C ILE A 150 -7.75 -2.54 1.19
N ILE A 151 -8.14 -3.65 1.83
CA ILE A 151 -9.16 -3.67 2.88
C ILE A 151 -8.59 -4.46 4.06
N GLN A 152 -8.66 -3.88 5.25
CA GLN A 152 -8.07 -4.48 6.43
C GLN A 152 -9.11 -4.98 7.44
N GLY A 153 -8.73 -6.00 8.23
CA GLY A 153 -9.48 -6.46 9.39
C GLY A 153 -10.77 -7.23 9.07
N VAL A 154 -10.85 -7.86 7.90
CA VAL A 154 -12.03 -8.60 7.46
C VAL A 154 -12.15 -9.93 8.21
N GLN A 155 -13.37 -10.39 8.50
CA GLN A 155 -13.62 -11.77 8.94
C GLN A 155 -13.50 -12.69 7.74
N LEU A 156 -12.64 -13.71 7.84
CA LEU A 156 -12.32 -14.58 6.71
C LEU A 156 -13.55 -15.38 6.24
N GLU A 157 -14.32 -15.89 7.18
CA GLU A 157 -15.48 -16.72 6.93
C GLU A 157 -16.55 -15.94 6.15
N ASP A 158 -16.90 -14.73 6.64
CA ASP A 158 -17.90 -13.86 6.02
C ASP A 158 -17.46 -13.48 4.60
N PHE A 159 -16.19 -13.10 4.44
CA PHE A 159 -15.65 -12.73 3.14
C PHE A 159 -15.64 -13.90 2.16
N ALA A 160 -15.27 -15.10 2.61
CA ALA A 160 -15.25 -16.30 1.76
C ALA A 160 -16.64 -16.67 1.27
N GLU A 161 -17.69 -16.50 2.10
CA GLU A 161 -19.08 -16.69 1.70
C GLU A 161 -19.51 -15.64 0.65
N ASP A 162 -19.19 -14.37 0.89
CA ASP A 162 -19.51 -13.29 -0.04
C ASP A 162 -18.93 -13.53 -1.44
N VAL A 163 -17.61 -13.80 -1.54
CA VAL A 163 -16.95 -13.99 -2.84
C VAL A 163 -17.43 -15.24 -3.56
N LYS A 164 -17.74 -16.32 -2.84
CA LYS A 164 -18.32 -17.54 -3.41
C LYS A 164 -19.72 -17.27 -3.96
N SER A 165 -20.53 -16.45 -3.28
CA SER A 165 -21.85 -16.05 -3.76
C SER A 165 -21.80 -15.30 -5.09
N GLN A 166 -20.69 -14.61 -5.37
CA GLN A 166 -20.40 -13.92 -6.65
C GLN A 166 -19.80 -14.84 -7.72
N GLY A 167 -19.68 -16.15 -7.44
CA GLY A 167 -19.11 -17.13 -8.36
C GLY A 167 -17.57 -17.13 -8.42
N THR A 168 -16.90 -16.48 -7.47
CA THR A 168 -15.43 -16.43 -7.42
C THR A 168 -14.88 -17.70 -6.76
N ALA A 169 -13.90 -18.35 -7.41
CA ALA A 169 -13.19 -19.48 -6.83
C ALA A 169 -12.31 -19.04 -5.66
N VAL A 170 -12.31 -19.79 -4.58
CA VAL A 170 -11.45 -19.57 -3.41
C VAL A 170 -10.39 -20.66 -3.34
N LEU A 171 -9.12 -20.27 -3.39
CA LEU A 171 -7.97 -21.15 -3.27
C LEU A 171 -7.24 -20.86 -1.96
N ALA A 172 -6.92 -21.90 -1.20
CA ALA A 172 -6.11 -21.78 0.01
C ALA A 172 -4.70 -22.33 -0.26
N ALA A 173 -3.68 -21.51 -0.04
CA ALA A 173 -2.30 -21.97 -0.02
C ALA A 173 -2.01 -22.59 1.34
N ASP A 174 -1.88 -23.92 1.36
CA ASP A 174 -1.60 -24.71 2.56
C ASP A 174 -0.52 -25.76 2.25
N GLY A 175 0.48 -25.88 3.14
CA GLY A 175 1.55 -26.89 3.00
C GLY A 175 1.08 -28.35 3.11
N TYR A 176 -0.17 -28.56 3.55
CA TYR A 176 -0.82 -29.88 3.66
C TYR A 176 -1.91 -30.08 2.61
N GLY A 177 -2.04 -29.16 1.65
CA GLY A 177 -3.01 -29.26 0.55
C GLY A 177 -2.80 -30.52 -0.29
N ALA A 178 -3.89 -31.14 -0.71
CA ALA A 178 -3.85 -32.35 -1.54
C ALA A 178 -3.42 -32.04 -3.00
N GLU A 179 -3.60 -30.81 -3.44
CA GLU A 179 -3.21 -30.35 -4.78
C GLU A 179 -1.92 -29.55 -4.71
N THR A 180 -1.02 -29.81 -5.65
CA THR A 180 0.21 -29.03 -5.81
C THR A 180 -0.01 -27.93 -6.84
N LEU A 181 0.65 -26.77 -6.63
CA LEU A 181 0.72 -25.74 -7.67
C LEU A 181 1.36 -26.36 -8.94
N PRO A 182 0.86 -26.01 -10.14
CA PRO A 182 1.50 -26.43 -11.37
C PRO A 182 2.96 -25.98 -11.37
N GLU A 183 3.84 -26.82 -11.92
CA GLU A 183 5.26 -26.45 -12.06
C GLU A 183 5.40 -25.12 -12.81
N PRO A 184 6.29 -24.23 -12.37
CA PRO A 184 6.48 -22.96 -13.05
C PRO A 184 6.91 -23.23 -14.49
N VAL A 185 6.17 -22.69 -15.44
CA VAL A 185 6.53 -22.75 -16.87
C VAL A 185 7.80 -21.94 -17.03
N SER A 186 8.93 -22.60 -17.33
CA SER A 186 10.15 -21.90 -17.68
C SER A 186 9.97 -21.23 -19.04
N TYR A 187 9.81 -19.93 -19.05
CA TYR A 187 9.95 -19.15 -20.29
C TYR A 187 11.45 -19.07 -20.61
N THR A 188 11.89 -19.84 -21.60
CA THR A 188 13.18 -19.68 -22.28
C THR A 188 13.07 -18.62 -23.35
#